data_7d73a355a8774d811a1a693b6db06fa4
#
_entry.id   7d73a355a8774d811a1a693b6db06fa4
#
_cell.length_a   1.000
_cell.length_b   1.000
_cell.length_c   1.000
_cell.angle_alpha   90.00
_cell.angle_beta   90.00
_cell.angle_gamma   90.00
#
_symmetry.space_group_name_H-M   'P 1'
#
loop_
_entity.id
_entity.type
_entity.pdbx_description
1 polymer ?
#
loop_
_entity_poly.entity_id
_entity_poly.type
_entity_poly.pdbx_seq_one_letter_code
_entity_poly.pdbx_strand_id
1 'polypeptide(L)'
;MRLLVTGGAGFIGANFVHSTVHEYPEDSVTVLDSLTYAGRRESLDGVKDAIRLVVGDITDAELVSQLVAESDAVVHFAAESHVDNALDDPEPFLHTNVIGTFTILEAVRRHGVRLHHISTDEVYGDLELNDPKRFTEWTPYNPSSPYSATKAGGDMLVRAWVRSYGVRATISNCSNNYGPYQHVEKFIPRQITNVLTGRRPKLYGSGANVRDWIHVDDHNSAVRRILEKGRIGQTYLISAEGERDNLTVLRTLLQMMGREPDDFDHVTDRVGHDLRYAIDPSLLYSELYWAPKHTDFEEGLRDTIDWYRANESWWRPVKDAAEARYQQLGR
;
A
#
# COMPACT_ATOMS: atom_id res chain seq x y z
N MET A 1 -0.10 23.14 3.40
CA MET A 1 0.47 22.45 4.59
C MET A 1 1.92 22.06 4.31
N ARG A 2 2.75 21.95 5.36
CA ARG A 2 4.07 21.30 5.28
C ARG A 2 3.88 19.83 5.62
N LEU A 3 4.00 18.95 4.64
CA LEU A 3 3.79 17.51 4.82
C LEU A 3 5.11 16.77 4.90
N LEU A 4 5.24 15.89 5.90
CA LEU A 4 6.24 14.84 5.92
C LEU A 4 5.59 13.54 5.45
N VAL A 5 6.07 13.01 4.32
CA VAL A 5 5.60 11.75 3.73
C VAL A 5 6.69 10.71 3.90
N THR A 6 6.50 9.76 4.80
CA THR A 6 7.44 8.64 4.96
C THR A 6 7.09 7.52 4.00
N GLY A 7 8.08 6.85 3.42
CA GLY A 7 7.85 5.85 2.38
C GLY A 7 7.35 6.44 1.05
N GLY A 8 7.64 7.72 0.82
CA GLY A 8 7.15 8.45 -0.34
C GLY A 8 7.82 8.08 -1.67
N ALA A 9 8.88 7.26 -1.67
CA ALA A 9 9.47 6.69 -2.89
C ALA A 9 8.94 5.27 -3.22
N GLY A 10 8.11 4.70 -2.34
CA GLY A 10 7.37 3.45 -2.57
C GLY A 10 6.13 3.67 -3.42
N PHE A 11 5.41 2.58 -3.75
CA PHE A 11 4.26 2.59 -4.66
C PHE A 11 3.17 3.62 -4.29
N ILE A 12 2.51 3.43 -3.16
CA ILE A 12 1.37 4.27 -2.78
C ILE A 12 1.83 5.68 -2.41
N GLY A 13 2.97 5.76 -1.67
CA GLY A 13 3.55 7.03 -1.26
C GLY A 13 3.99 7.91 -2.44
N ALA A 14 4.59 7.34 -3.49
CA ALA A 14 4.98 8.10 -4.68
C ALA A 14 3.77 8.70 -5.39
N ASN A 15 2.71 7.91 -5.60
CA ASN A 15 1.46 8.42 -6.17
C ASN A 15 0.83 9.52 -5.28
N PHE A 16 0.88 9.38 -3.95
CA PHE A 16 0.42 10.43 -3.03
C PHE A 16 1.25 11.71 -3.16
N VAL A 17 2.57 11.59 -3.29
CA VAL A 17 3.46 12.75 -3.51
C VAL A 17 3.16 13.42 -4.84
N HIS A 18 3.01 12.66 -5.93
CA HIS A 18 2.65 13.20 -7.25
C HIS A 18 1.31 13.93 -7.21
N SER A 19 0.26 13.30 -6.69
CA SER A 19 -1.07 13.94 -6.60
C SER A 19 -1.03 15.19 -5.71
N THR A 20 -0.30 15.15 -4.58
CA THR A 20 -0.17 16.31 -3.70
C THR A 20 0.49 17.49 -4.41
N VAL A 21 1.60 17.28 -5.10
CA VAL A 21 2.31 18.35 -5.83
C VAL A 21 1.44 18.96 -6.93
N HIS A 22 0.66 18.13 -7.65
CA HIS A 22 -0.14 18.63 -8.76
C HIS A 22 -1.47 19.28 -8.34
N GLU A 23 -2.14 18.68 -7.35
CA GLU A 23 -3.49 19.11 -6.96
C GLU A 23 -3.49 20.14 -5.82
N TYR A 24 -2.39 20.21 -5.04
CA TYR A 24 -2.25 21.10 -3.88
C TYR A 24 -0.94 21.90 -3.95
N PRO A 25 -0.75 22.76 -4.95
CA PRO A 25 0.52 23.46 -5.19
C PRO A 25 0.97 24.39 -4.05
N GLU A 26 0.08 24.72 -3.13
CA GLU A 26 0.41 25.49 -1.92
C GLU A 26 1.01 24.63 -0.80
N ASP A 27 0.98 23.31 -0.93
CA ASP A 27 1.58 22.40 0.04
C ASP A 27 3.06 22.20 -0.27
N SER A 28 3.88 22.10 0.77
CA SER A 28 5.28 21.67 0.63
C SER A 28 5.44 20.24 1.11
N VAL A 29 6.15 19.43 0.34
CA VAL A 29 6.32 18.00 0.62
C VAL A 29 7.78 17.69 0.92
N THR A 30 8.05 17.16 2.11
CA THR A 30 9.29 16.48 2.44
C THR A 30 9.05 14.98 2.45
N VAL A 31 9.81 14.24 1.67
CA VAL A 31 9.79 12.77 1.61
C VAL A 31 10.93 12.24 2.47
N LEU A 32 10.63 11.34 3.40
CA LEU A 32 11.62 10.51 4.11
C LEU A 32 11.49 9.07 3.63
N ASP A 33 12.54 8.55 3.01
CA ASP A 33 12.56 7.18 2.48
C ASP A 33 13.95 6.56 2.61
N SER A 34 14.04 5.31 3.01
CA SER A 34 15.31 4.60 3.14
C SER A 34 15.83 4.05 1.80
N LEU A 35 15.01 4.16 0.73
CA LEU A 35 15.32 3.69 -0.62
C LEU A 35 15.78 2.22 -0.63
N THR A 36 15.02 1.36 0.05
CA THR A 36 15.19 -0.10 -0.02
C THR A 36 14.73 -0.62 -1.38
N TYR A 37 14.59 -1.93 -1.53
CA TYR A 37 14.29 -2.56 -2.83
C TYR A 37 12.98 -2.06 -3.48
N ALA A 38 11.97 -1.65 -2.70
CA ALA A 38 10.67 -1.18 -3.19
C ALA A 38 10.55 0.36 -3.24
N GLY A 39 11.37 1.08 -2.49
CA GLY A 39 11.44 2.54 -2.49
C GLY A 39 12.47 3.03 -3.52
N ARG A 40 12.00 3.62 -4.61
CA ARG A 40 12.88 4.00 -5.74
C ARG A 40 12.85 5.50 -5.99
N ARG A 41 14.04 6.09 -6.07
CA ARG A 41 14.22 7.53 -6.39
C ARG A 41 13.53 7.90 -7.70
N GLU A 42 13.61 7.02 -8.70
CA GLU A 42 13.02 7.20 -10.03
C GLU A 42 11.49 7.30 -9.99
N SER A 43 10.84 6.79 -8.93
CA SER A 43 9.41 6.98 -8.73
C SER A 43 9.01 8.43 -8.49
N LEU A 44 9.98 9.29 -8.12
CA LEU A 44 9.76 10.71 -7.80
C LEU A 44 10.29 11.66 -8.90
N ASP A 45 10.83 11.13 -10.03
CA ASP A 45 11.47 11.95 -11.06
C ASP A 45 10.55 13.06 -11.62
N GLY A 46 9.26 12.77 -11.77
CA GLY A 46 8.27 13.73 -12.28
C GLY A 46 8.01 14.93 -11.36
N VAL A 47 8.40 14.84 -10.08
CA VAL A 47 8.13 15.87 -9.05
C VAL A 47 9.36 16.25 -8.24
N LYS A 48 10.54 15.76 -8.59
CA LYS A 48 11.78 15.93 -7.80
C LYS A 48 12.15 17.35 -7.48
N ASP A 49 11.85 18.29 -8.38
CA ASP A 49 12.18 19.71 -8.22
C ASP A 49 11.15 20.46 -7.33
N ALA A 50 10.01 19.84 -7.04
CA ALA A 50 8.95 20.40 -6.21
C ALA A 50 8.91 19.81 -4.78
N ILE A 51 9.82 18.88 -4.47
CA ILE A 51 9.87 18.19 -3.18
C ILE A 51 11.26 18.24 -2.55
N ARG A 52 11.32 18.02 -1.24
CA ARG A 52 12.58 17.73 -0.54
C ARG A 52 12.67 16.22 -0.26
N LEU A 53 13.57 15.51 -0.93
CA LEU A 53 13.85 14.10 -0.62
C LEU A 53 14.97 14.00 0.42
N VAL A 54 14.67 13.35 1.54
CA VAL A 54 15.61 12.98 2.60
C VAL A 54 15.76 11.46 2.59
N VAL A 55 16.98 10.98 2.37
CA VAL A 55 17.27 9.54 2.44
C VAL A 55 17.64 9.19 3.88
N GLY A 56 16.85 8.31 4.52
CA GLY A 56 17.03 7.93 5.91
C GLY A 56 15.99 6.92 6.38
N ASP A 57 16.25 6.32 7.52
CA ASP A 57 15.39 5.32 8.14
C ASP A 57 14.44 5.95 9.16
N ILE A 58 13.17 5.49 9.18
CA ILE A 58 12.17 5.95 10.15
C ILE A 58 12.48 5.52 11.59
N THR A 59 13.43 4.62 11.80
CA THR A 59 13.91 4.22 13.14
C THR A 59 14.97 5.17 13.69
N ASP A 60 15.52 6.07 12.88
CA ASP A 60 16.41 7.15 13.34
C ASP A 60 15.61 8.24 14.06
N ALA A 61 15.58 8.14 15.39
CA ALA A 61 14.77 9.02 16.23
C ALA A 61 15.17 10.50 16.15
N GLU A 62 16.45 10.81 15.92
CA GLU A 62 16.94 12.18 15.82
C GLU A 62 16.49 12.80 14.49
N LEU A 63 16.74 12.11 13.38
CA LEU A 63 16.30 12.52 12.04
C LEU A 63 14.79 12.70 11.98
N VAL A 64 14.03 11.70 12.44
CA VAL A 64 12.56 11.75 12.44
C VAL A 64 12.06 12.93 13.29
N SER A 65 12.60 13.13 14.50
CA SER A 65 12.20 14.23 15.37
C SER A 65 12.44 15.61 14.71
N GLN A 66 13.58 15.77 14.01
CA GLN A 66 13.89 17.00 13.28
C GLN A 66 12.87 17.26 12.16
N LEU A 67 12.60 16.24 11.32
CA LEU A 67 11.68 16.38 10.18
C LEU A 67 10.24 16.62 10.61
N VAL A 68 9.79 15.94 11.68
CA VAL A 68 8.45 16.15 12.25
C VAL A 68 8.30 17.55 12.82
N ALA A 69 9.33 18.13 13.48
CA ALA A 69 9.29 19.50 14.00
C ALA A 69 9.10 20.56 12.90
N GLU A 70 9.55 20.28 11.68
CA GLU A 70 9.42 21.15 10.51
C GLU A 70 8.06 21.02 9.80
N SER A 71 7.20 20.08 10.23
CA SER A 71 5.99 19.67 9.52
C SER A 71 4.69 20.06 10.24
N ASP A 72 3.62 20.27 9.49
CA ASP A 72 2.26 20.47 10.02
C ASP A 72 1.53 19.12 10.17
N ALA A 73 1.85 18.16 9.32
CA ALA A 73 1.31 16.80 9.38
C ALA A 73 2.29 15.76 8.82
N VAL A 74 2.15 14.53 9.31
CA VAL A 74 2.86 13.33 8.83
C VAL A 74 1.88 12.38 8.18
N VAL A 75 2.19 11.89 6.98
CA VAL A 75 1.51 10.78 6.31
C VAL A 75 2.49 9.61 6.26
N HIS A 76 2.18 8.56 7.00
CA HIS A 76 3.13 7.47 7.27
C HIS A 76 2.82 6.25 6.39
N PHE A 77 3.48 6.18 5.20
CA PHE A 77 3.42 5.04 4.28
C PHE A 77 4.57 4.05 4.47
N ALA A 78 5.68 4.46 5.11
CA ALA A 78 6.86 3.61 5.23
C ALA A 78 6.52 2.31 5.95
N ALA A 79 6.73 1.19 5.28
CA ALA A 79 6.51 -0.16 5.80
C ALA A 79 7.23 -1.20 4.94
N GLU A 80 7.66 -2.29 5.54
CA GLU A 80 7.90 -3.54 4.82
C GLU A 80 6.54 -4.19 4.51
N SER A 81 6.30 -4.66 3.25
CA SER A 81 4.95 -4.98 2.79
C SER A 81 4.81 -6.24 1.95
N HIS A 82 5.87 -7.02 1.72
CA HIS A 82 5.77 -8.22 0.88
C HIS A 82 5.67 -9.49 1.75
N VAL A 83 4.51 -10.16 1.69
CA VAL A 83 4.21 -11.34 2.54
C VAL A 83 5.25 -12.45 2.36
N ASP A 84 5.67 -12.76 1.11
CA ASP A 84 6.68 -13.80 0.88
C ASP A 84 8.02 -13.46 1.55
N ASN A 85 8.40 -12.17 1.56
CA ASN A 85 9.59 -11.71 2.28
C ASN A 85 9.43 -11.84 3.79
N ALA A 86 8.24 -11.55 4.32
CA ALA A 86 7.96 -11.67 5.75
C ALA A 86 7.98 -13.12 6.24
N LEU A 87 7.61 -14.08 5.38
CA LEU A 87 7.69 -15.51 5.67
C LEU A 87 9.14 -16.04 5.66
N ASP A 88 10.00 -15.43 4.84
CA ASP A 88 11.41 -15.78 4.70
C ASP A 88 12.27 -15.15 5.83
N ASP A 89 12.08 -13.84 6.05
CA ASP A 89 12.78 -13.06 7.07
C ASP A 89 11.83 -12.03 7.72
N PRO A 90 11.24 -12.32 8.89
CA PRO A 90 10.29 -11.43 9.54
C PRO A 90 10.92 -10.25 10.31
N GLU A 91 12.22 -10.28 10.61
CA GLU A 91 12.87 -9.27 11.47
C GLU A 91 12.78 -7.85 10.89
N PRO A 92 13.03 -7.58 9.59
CA PRO A 92 12.87 -6.26 9.02
C PRO A 92 11.45 -5.70 9.16
N PHE A 93 10.44 -6.57 9.12
CA PHE A 93 9.03 -6.17 9.28
C PHE A 93 8.74 -5.68 10.71
N LEU A 94 9.26 -6.38 11.72
CA LEU A 94 9.14 -5.94 13.11
C LEU A 94 9.84 -4.60 13.30
N HIS A 95 11.05 -4.46 12.79
CA HIS A 95 11.86 -3.25 12.92
C HIS A 95 11.18 -2.04 12.25
N THR A 96 10.78 -2.18 11.00
CA THR A 96 10.16 -1.08 10.25
C THR A 96 8.73 -0.79 10.72
N ASN A 97 7.85 -1.82 10.75
CA ASN A 97 6.43 -1.61 10.95
C ASN A 97 6.05 -1.32 12.41
N VAL A 98 6.84 -1.81 13.38
CA VAL A 98 6.55 -1.61 14.81
C VAL A 98 7.48 -0.55 15.41
N ILE A 99 8.81 -0.75 15.33
CA ILE A 99 9.77 0.19 15.94
C ILE A 99 9.78 1.51 15.18
N GLY A 100 9.75 1.49 13.83
CA GLY A 100 9.63 2.70 13.02
C GLY A 100 8.35 3.49 13.33
N THR A 101 7.20 2.81 13.41
CA THR A 101 5.93 3.45 13.81
C THR A 101 6.01 4.05 15.23
N PHE A 102 6.63 3.34 16.18
CA PHE A 102 6.88 3.88 17.52
C PHE A 102 7.71 5.16 17.48
N THR A 103 8.77 5.20 16.68
CA THR A 103 9.63 6.38 16.53
C THR A 103 8.86 7.58 15.98
N ILE A 104 8.03 7.37 14.95
CA ILE A 104 7.13 8.41 14.41
C ILE A 104 6.16 8.91 15.51
N LEU A 105 5.55 7.99 16.26
CA LEU A 105 4.61 8.34 17.33
C LEU A 105 5.24 9.18 18.43
N GLU A 106 6.46 8.88 18.85
CA GLU A 106 7.18 9.67 19.84
C GLU A 106 7.53 11.08 19.32
N ALA A 107 7.90 11.19 18.04
CA ALA A 107 8.16 12.48 17.42
C ALA A 107 6.88 13.34 17.30
N VAL A 108 5.79 12.78 16.77
CA VAL A 108 4.52 13.56 16.66
C VAL A 108 3.94 13.90 18.02
N ARG A 109 4.11 13.06 19.05
CA ARG A 109 3.73 13.36 20.43
C ARG A 109 4.53 14.54 20.98
N ARG A 110 5.85 14.54 20.77
CA ARG A 110 6.75 15.60 21.25
C ARG A 110 6.44 16.97 20.63
N HIS A 111 6.15 16.98 19.33
CA HIS A 111 5.97 18.23 18.56
C HIS A 111 4.49 18.63 18.36
N GLY A 112 3.52 17.81 18.80
CA GLY A 112 2.09 18.09 18.65
C GLY A 112 1.58 18.04 17.21
N VAL A 113 2.30 17.34 16.32
CA VAL A 113 2.01 17.25 14.88
C VAL A 113 0.92 16.21 14.60
N ARG A 114 0.08 16.45 13.59
CA ARG A 114 -0.94 15.50 13.14
C ARG A 114 -0.30 14.31 12.43
N LEU A 115 -0.82 13.09 12.68
CA LEU A 115 -0.40 11.86 12.02
C LEU A 115 -1.58 11.24 11.27
N HIS A 116 -1.35 10.79 10.04
CA HIS A 116 -2.17 9.78 9.38
C HIS A 116 -1.33 8.53 9.14
N HIS A 117 -1.73 7.41 9.72
CA HIS A 117 -1.05 6.11 9.63
C HIS A 117 -1.75 5.23 8.61
N ILE A 118 -0.99 4.75 7.61
CA ILE A 118 -1.49 3.86 6.56
C ILE A 118 -1.29 2.41 6.98
N SER A 119 -2.36 1.63 6.97
CA SER A 119 -2.39 0.21 7.29
C SER A 119 -3.10 -0.59 6.19
N THR A 120 -3.50 -1.80 6.49
CA THR A 120 -4.01 -2.79 5.53
C THR A 120 -5.22 -3.52 6.10
N ASP A 121 -6.11 -4.01 5.25
CA ASP A 121 -7.20 -4.90 5.60
C ASP A 121 -6.73 -6.29 6.10
N GLU A 122 -5.50 -6.69 5.75
CA GLU A 122 -4.90 -7.95 6.20
C GLU A 122 -4.77 -8.07 7.74
N VAL A 123 -4.88 -6.96 8.48
CA VAL A 123 -4.87 -6.98 9.95
C VAL A 123 -6.11 -7.68 10.55
N TYR A 124 -7.19 -7.80 9.78
CA TYR A 124 -8.44 -8.44 10.21
C TYR A 124 -8.44 -9.97 10.02
N GLY A 125 -7.45 -10.51 9.32
CA GLY A 125 -7.42 -11.91 8.91
C GLY A 125 -8.18 -12.14 7.61
N ASP A 126 -8.79 -13.31 7.44
CA ASP A 126 -9.53 -13.66 6.23
C ASP A 126 -11.00 -14.01 6.50
N LEU A 127 -11.76 -14.04 5.42
CA LEU A 127 -13.15 -14.47 5.37
C LEU A 127 -13.26 -15.74 4.52
N GLU A 128 -14.24 -16.57 4.81
CA GLU A 128 -14.62 -17.66 3.92
C GLU A 128 -15.14 -17.12 2.58
N LEU A 129 -14.89 -17.86 1.49
CA LEU A 129 -15.24 -17.40 0.12
C LEU A 129 -16.72 -17.05 -0.04
N ASN A 130 -17.61 -17.76 0.66
CA ASN A 130 -19.05 -17.58 0.58
C ASN A 130 -19.65 -16.83 1.79
N ASP A 131 -18.83 -16.30 2.70
CA ASP A 131 -19.33 -15.49 3.83
C ASP A 131 -19.77 -14.11 3.30
N PRO A 132 -21.03 -13.68 3.49
CA PRO A 132 -21.48 -12.36 3.04
C PRO A 132 -20.90 -11.20 3.89
N LYS A 133 -20.20 -11.50 4.98
CA LYS A 133 -19.63 -10.48 5.87
C LYS A 133 -18.52 -9.70 5.19
N ARG A 134 -18.34 -8.48 5.68
CA ARG A 134 -17.21 -7.60 5.40
C ARG A 134 -16.59 -7.15 6.73
N PHE A 135 -15.32 -6.88 6.73
CA PHE A 135 -14.65 -6.25 7.86
C PHE A 135 -15.12 -4.81 8.02
N THR A 136 -15.30 -4.41 9.28
CA THR A 136 -15.65 -3.04 9.68
C THR A 136 -14.58 -2.53 10.62
N GLU A 137 -14.63 -1.26 10.98
CA GLU A 137 -13.72 -0.64 11.96
C GLU A 137 -13.80 -1.30 13.36
N TRP A 138 -14.85 -2.06 13.61
CA TRP A 138 -15.10 -2.77 14.87
C TRP A 138 -14.70 -4.25 14.83
N THR A 139 -14.31 -4.76 13.67
CA THR A 139 -13.85 -6.14 13.54
C THR A 139 -12.56 -6.34 14.34
N PRO A 140 -12.47 -7.35 15.21
CA PRO A 140 -11.24 -7.66 15.92
C PRO A 140 -10.12 -8.03 14.95
N TYR A 141 -8.89 -7.60 15.25
CA TYR A 141 -7.71 -7.99 14.48
C TYR A 141 -7.38 -9.47 14.69
N ASN A 142 -7.12 -10.17 13.60
CA ASN A 142 -6.76 -11.59 13.57
C ASN A 142 -5.76 -11.88 12.44
N PRO A 143 -4.59 -11.21 12.42
CA PRO A 143 -3.64 -11.28 11.31
C PRO A 143 -3.08 -12.70 11.13
N SER A 144 -2.91 -13.13 9.87
CA SER A 144 -2.50 -14.48 9.48
C SER A 144 -1.01 -14.59 9.09
N SER A 145 -0.31 -13.48 8.87
CA SER A 145 1.08 -13.45 8.43
C SER A 145 1.95 -12.58 9.35
N PRO A 146 3.31 -12.75 9.35
CA PRO A 146 4.21 -11.85 10.06
C PRO A 146 4.06 -10.39 9.60
N TYR A 147 3.83 -10.15 8.31
CA TYR A 147 3.54 -8.81 7.78
C TYR A 147 2.28 -8.21 8.43
N SER A 148 1.15 -8.88 8.31
CA SER A 148 -0.12 -8.37 8.84
C SER A 148 -0.10 -8.25 10.37
N ALA A 149 0.62 -9.15 11.07
CA ALA A 149 0.81 -9.06 12.52
C ALA A 149 1.62 -7.81 12.93
N THR A 150 2.70 -7.47 12.18
CA THR A 150 3.48 -6.26 12.46
C THR A 150 2.71 -4.98 12.13
N LYS A 151 1.89 -4.97 11.07
CA LYS A 151 0.97 -3.86 10.76
C LYS A 151 -0.08 -3.67 11.86
N ALA A 152 -0.71 -4.77 12.31
CA ALA A 152 -1.63 -4.74 13.46
C ALA A 152 -0.95 -4.20 14.73
N GLY A 153 0.31 -4.57 14.98
CA GLY A 153 1.13 -4.01 16.06
C GLY A 153 1.28 -2.50 15.96
N GLY A 154 1.60 -1.98 14.77
CA GLY A 154 1.65 -0.54 14.48
C GLY A 154 0.33 0.17 14.76
N ASP A 155 -0.79 -0.37 14.28
CA ASP A 155 -2.13 0.18 14.51
C ASP A 155 -2.47 0.23 16.01
N MET A 156 -2.12 -0.82 16.75
CA MET A 156 -2.34 -0.87 18.20
C MET A 156 -1.51 0.18 18.94
N LEU A 157 -0.28 0.43 18.51
CA LEU A 157 0.53 1.52 19.05
C LEU A 157 -0.12 2.89 18.77
N VAL A 158 -0.57 3.15 17.54
CA VAL A 158 -1.26 4.41 17.20
C VAL A 158 -2.49 4.62 18.09
N ARG A 159 -3.34 3.60 18.22
CA ARG A 159 -4.54 3.66 19.10
C ARG A 159 -4.18 3.93 20.57
N ALA A 160 -3.12 3.29 21.07
CA ALA A 160 -2.63 3.49 22.43
C ALA A 160 -2.10 4.92 22.65
N TRP A 161 -1.34 5.48 21.70
CA TRP A 161 -0.81 6.85 21.77
C TRP A 161 -1.90 7.91 21.71
N VAL A 162 -2.91 7.72 20.86
CA VAL A 162 -4.10 8.59 20.85
C VAL A 162 -4.78 8.57 22.22
N ARG A 163 -5.05 7.39 22.78
CA ARG A 163 -5.79 7.23 24.03
C ARG A 163 -5.00 7.70 25.27
N SER A 164 -3.71 7.39 25.33
CA SER A 164 -2.89 7.61 26.51
C SER A 164 -2.21 8.99 26.54
N TYR A 165 -1.86 9.51 25.37
CA TYR A 165 -1.07 10.75 25.25
C TYR A 165 -1.75 11.84 24.45
N GLY A 166 -2.96 11.61 23.92
CA GLY A 166 -3.71 12.60 23.14
C GLY A 166 -3.08 12.90 21.78
N VAL A 167 -2.28 11.97 21.21
CA VAL A 167 -1.70 12.16 19.88
C VAL A 167 -2.81 12.35 18.85
N ARG A 168 -2.65 13.34 18.00
CA ARG A 168 -3.63 13.69 16.96
C ARG A 168 -3.46 12.79 15.74
N ALA A 169 -3.87 11.52 15.85
CA ALA A 169 -3.71 10.54 14.79
C ALA A 169 -5.03 10.00 14.25
N THR A 170 -5.00 9.57 12.98
CA THR A 170 -6.02 8.76 12.31
C THR A 170 -5.33 7.55 11.67
N ILE A 171 -6.06 6.46 11.47
CA ILE A 171 -5.60 5.24 10.80
C ILE A 171 -6.48 5.01 9.57
N SER A 172 -5.90 4.49 8.48
CA SER A 172 -6.65 3.86 7.41
C SER A 172 -6.18 2.42 7.17
N ASN A 173 -7.15 1.49 7.06
CA ASN A 173 -6.91 0.13 6.59
C ASN A 173 -7.45 0.05 5.16
N CYS A 174 -6.59 -0.15 4.19
CA CYS A 174 -6.98 -0.16 2.78
C CYS A 174 -7.02 -1.57 2.20
N SER A 175 -7.87 -1.75 1.19
CA SER A 175 -7.90 -2.92 0.33
C SER A 175 -6.70 -2.97 -0.63
N ASN A 176 -6.66 -3.98 -1.50
CA ASN A 176 -5.53 -4.22 -2.41
C ASN A 176 -5.41 -3.11 -3.46
N ASN A 177 -4.37 -2.30 -3.35
CA ASN A 177 -4.08 -1.23 -4.30
C ASN A 177 -3.46 -1.77 -5.59
N TYR A 178 -3.81 -1.16 -6.73
CA TYR A 178 -3.15 -1.36 -8.02
C TYR A 178 -2.98 -0.01 -8.75
N GLY A 179 -2.04 0.06 -9.70
CA GLY A 179 -1.79 1.28 -10.48
C GLY A 179 -0.31 1.52 -10.80
N PRO A 180 0.03 2.74 -11.24
CA PRO A 180 1.39 3.19 -11.54
C PRO A 180 2.37 3.00 -10.37
N TYR A 181 3.66 2.77 -10.68
CA TYR A 181 4.75 2.63 -9.69
C TYR A 181 4.66 1.44 -8.73
N GLN A 182 3.71 0.51 -8.91
CA GLN A 182 3.66 -0.70 -8.09
C GLN A 182 4.83 -1.65 -8.44
N HIS A 183 5.57 -2.11 -7.43
CA HIS A 183 6.76 -2.94 -7.64
C HIS A 183 6.41 -4.24 -8.36
N VAL A 184 7.29 -4.67 -9.27
CA VAL A 184 7.10 -5.83 -10.19
C VAL A 184 6.96 -7.19 -9.50
N GLU A 185 7.17 -7.27 -8.19
CA GLU A 185 6.90 -8.47 -7.39
C GLU A 185 5.41 -8.64 -7.06
N LYS A 186 4.61 -7.57 -7.08
CA LYS A 186 3.18 -7.64 -6.77
C LYS A 186 2.39 -8.27 -7.92
N PHE A 187 1.23 -8.84 -7.58
CA PHE A 187 0.47 -9.71 -8.50
C PHE A 187 0.23 -9.07 -9.88
N ILE A 188 -0.48 -7.94 -9.96
CA ILE A 188 -0.83 -7.30 -11.24
C ILE A 188 0.44 -6.88 -12.02
N PRO A 189 1.39 -6.10 -11.47
CA PRO A 189 2.56 -5.70 -12.23
C PRO A 189 3.49 -6.87 -12.61
N ARG A 190 3.55 -7.93 -11.82
CA ARG A 190 4.31 -9.14 -12.18
C ARG A 190 3.78 -9.76 -13.46
N GLN A 191 2.44 -9.91 -13.55
CA GLN A 191 1.84 -10.53 -14.74
C GLN A 191 1.94 -9.63 -15.96
N ILE A 192 1.72 -8.31 -15.84
CA ILE A 192 1.92 -7.35 -16.92
C ILE A 192 3.36 -7.45 -17.47
N THR A 193 4.34 -7.34 -16.57
CA THR A 193 5.75 -7.35 -16.97
C THR A 193 6.21 -8.73 -17.45
N ASN A 194 5.63 -9.84 -17.02
CA ASN A 194 5.83 -11.16 -17.59
C ASN A 194 5.40 -11.19 -19.06
N VAL A 195 4.18 -10.74 -19.36
CA VAL A 195 3.69 -10.67 -20.75
C VAL A 195 4.58 -9.78 -21.60
N LEU A 196 4.94 -8.58 -21.13
CA LEU A 196 5.80 -7.64 -21.85
C LEU A 196 7.22 -8.18 -22.13
N THR A 197 7.70 -9.11 -21.30
CA THR A 197 9.01 -9.74 -21.45
C THR A 197 8.97 -11.13 -22.11
N GLY A 198 7.80 -11.55 -22.63
CA GLY A 198 7.62 -12.86 -23.26
C GLY A 198 7.63 -14.05 -22.29
N ARG A 199 7.54 -13.80 -20.98
CA ARG A 199 7.40 -14.83 -19.96
C ARG A 199 5.94 -15.22 -19.80
N ARG A 200 5.67 -16.48 -19.39
CA ARG A 200 4.32 -16.89 -19.02
C ARG A 200 3.96 -16.36 -17.62
N PRO A 201 2.78 -15.73 -17.46
CA PRO A 201 2.24 -15.37 -16.17
C PRO A 201 2.13 -16.55 -15.21
N LYS A 202 2.09 -16.27 -13.91
CA LYS A 202 2.05 -17.26 -12.84
C LYS A 202 0.86 -17.03 -11.92
N LEU A 203 0.12 -18.11 -11.60
CA LEU A 203 -1.02 -18.08 -10.71
C LEU A 203 -0.79 -19.03 -9.53
N TYR A 204 -0.90 -18.51 -8.31
CA TYR A 204 -0.81 -19.31 -7.09
C TYR A 204 -2.03 -20.22 -6.92
N GLY A 205 -1.79 -21.50 -6.65
CA GLY A 205 -2.85 -22.48 -6.41
C GLY A 205 -3.91 -22.50 -7.51
N SER A 206 -5.18 -22.48 -7.14
CA SER A 206 -6.31 -22.39 -8.07
C SER A 206 -6.64 -20.98 -8.55
N GLY A 207 -6.12 -19.94 -7.87
CA GLY A 207 -6.46 -18.55 -8.10
C GLY A 207 -7.83 -18.13 -7.56
N ALA A 208 -8.47 -18.95 -6.74
CA ALA A 208 -9.79 -18.68 -6.16
C ALA A 208 -9.78 -17.64 -5.02
N ASN A 209 -8.59 -17.23 -4.56
CA ASN A 209 -8.47 -16.22 -3.52
C ASN A 209 -9.05 -14.88 -4.02
N VAL A 210 -9.99 -14.33 -3.25
CA VAL A 210 -10.67 -13.07 -3.56
C VAL A 210 -9.96 -11.91 -2.89
N ARG A 211 -9.78 -10.83 -3.64
CA ARG A 211 -9.22 -9.56 -3.16
C ARG A 211 -10.18 -8.43 -3.52
N ASP A 212 -10.21 -7.44 -2.65
CA ASP A 212 -10.90 -6.19 -2.91
C ASP A 212 -9.90 -5.21 -3.54
N TRP A 213 -10.13 -4.78 -4.77
CA TRP A 213 -9.20 -3.99 -5.56
C TRP A 213 -9.60 -2.52 -5.60
N ILE A 214 -8.62 -1.64 -5.33
CA ILE A 214 -8.80 -0.18 -5.41
C ILE A 214 -7.67 0.45 -6.24
N HIS A 215 -8.01 1.38 -7.13
CA HIS A 215 -7.00 2.16 -7.82
C HIS A 215 -6.26 3.07 -6.84
N VAL A 216 -4.94 3.19 -7.01
CA VAL A 216 -4.07 3.94 -6.09
C VAL A 216 -4.45 5.42 -5.97
N ASP A 217 -5.00 6.03 -7.02
CA ASP A 217 -5.45 7.43 -7.00
C ASP A 217 -6.67 7.60 -6.08
N ASP A 218 -7.59 6.65 -6.10
CA ASP A 218 -8.73 6.66 -5.18
C ASP A 218 -8.28 6.47 -3.74
N HIS A 219 -7.39 5.52 -3.49
CA HIS A 219 -6.81 5.36 -2.17
C HIS A 219 -6.18 6.67 -1.67
N ASN A 220 -5.35 7.31 -2.49
CA ASN A 220 -4.65 8.54 -2.11
C ASN A 220 -5.59 9.73 -1.93
N SER A 221 -6.67 9.81 -2.71
CA SER A 221 -7.73 10.82 -2.51
C SER A 221 -8.46 10.62 -1.17
N ALA A 222 -8.70 9.36 -0.76
CA ALA A 222 -9.24 9.03 0.54
C ALA A 222 -8.28 9.41 1.67
N VAL A 223 -7.00 9.05 1.54
CA VAL A 223 -5.94 9.43 2.50
C VAL A 223 -5.91 10.95 2.70
N ARG A 224 -5.91 11.72 1.61
CA ARG A 224 -5.96 13.19 1.68
C ARG A 224 -7.22 13.67 2.42
N ARG A 225 -8.37 13.12 2.09
CA ARG A 225 -9.63 13.46 2.74
C ARG A 225 -9.63 13.16 4.23
N ILE A 226 -9.09 12.00 4.65
CA ILE A 226 -8.95 11.61 6.05
C ILE A 226 -7.96 12.53 6.77
N LEU A 227 -6.85 12.89 6.15
CA LEU A 227 -5.87 13.81 6.71
C LEU A 227 -6.49 15.16 7.04
N GLU A 228 -7.35 15.69 6.16
CA GLU A 228 -7.97 17.01 6.30
C GLU A 228 -9.18 17.00 7.26
N LYS A 229 -10.03 15.99 7.19
CA LYS A 229 -11.36 15.98 7.80
C LYS A 229 -11.60 14.81 8.75
N GLY A 230 -10.76 13.78 8.74
CA GLY A 230 -10.92 12.61 9.57
C GLY A 230 -10.89 12.93 11.07
N ARG A 231 -11.75 12.28 11.81
CA ARG A 231 -11.89 12.44 13.26
C ARG A 231 -10.69 11.80 13.98
N ILE A 232 -10.06 12.54 14.87
CA ILE A 232 -8.92 12.05 15.65
C ILE A 232 -9.29 10.77 16.41
N GLY A 233 -8.40 9.78 16.33
CA GLY A 233 -8.58 8.46 16.95
C GLY A 233 -9.41 7.48 16.12
N GLN A 234 -9.99 7.92 15.00
CA GLN A 234 -10.79 7.07 14.14
C GLN A 234 -9.91 6.25 13.19
N THR A 235 -10.31 5.00 12.97
CA THR A 235 -9.87 4.15 11.86
C THR A 235 -10.91 4.27 10.74
N TYR A 236 -10.46 4.39 9.48
CA TYR A 236 -11.31 4.40 8.30
C TYR A 236 -10.91 3.25 7.37
N LEU A 237 -11.89 2.54 6.82
CA LEU A 237 -11.66 1.51 5.82
C LEU A 237 -11.75 2.13 4.42
N ILE A 238 -10.75 1.87 3.58
CA ILE A 238 -10.67 2.44 2.24
C ILE A 238 -10.79 1.31 1.21
N SER A 239 -11.92 1.27 0.49
CA SER A 239 -12.23 0.29 -0.54
C SER A 239 -13.04 0.94 -1.67
N ALA A 240 -12.97 0.35 -2.85
CA ALA A 240 -13.87 0.62 -3.98
C ALA A 240 -14.92 -0.49 -4.16
N GLU A 241 -15.05 -1.42 -3.20
CA GLU A 241 -15.93 -2.60 -3.24
C GLU A 241 -15.68 -3.48 -4.49
N GLY A 242 -14.40 -3.55 -4.89
CA GLY A 242 -13.93 -4.18 -6.12
C GLY A 242 -13.55 -5.66 -5.97
N GLU A 243 -14.34 -6.47 -5.24
CA GLU A 243 -14.04 -7.87 -4.98
C GLU A 243 -13.93 -8.71 -6.28
N ARG A 244 -12.76 -9.34 -6.50
CA ARG A 244 -12.49 -10.25 -7.62
C ARG A 244 -11.50 -11.34 -7.20
N ASP A 245 -11.71 -12.55 -7.71
CA ASP A 245 -10.72 -13.62 -7.55
C ASP A 245 -9.50 -13.39 -8.48
N ASN A 246 -8.36 -13.94 -8.05
CA ASN A 246 -7.09 -13.74 -8.76
C ASN A 246 -7.11 -14.33 -10.17
N LEU A 247 -7.85 -15.44 -10.40
CA LEU A 247 -7.98 -16.04 -11.72
C LEU A 247 -8.73 -15.12 -12.68
N THR A 248 -9.84 -14.53 -12.24
CA THR A 248 -10.60 -13.53 -13.03
C THR A 248 -9.73 -12.32 -13.38
N VAL A 249 -9.00 -11.77 -12.40
CA VAL A 249 -8.09 -10.64 -12.64
C VAL A 249 -7.02 -11.01 -13.67
N LEU A 250 -6.41 -12.20 -13.57
CA LEU A 250 -5.37 -12.64 -14.51
C LEU A 250 -5.92 -12.83 -15.92
N ARG A 251 -7.09 -13.47 -16.06
CA ARG A 251 -7.74 -13.67 -17.36
C ARG A 251 -8.09 -12.36 -18.05
N THR A 252 -8.66 -11.41 -17.29
CA THR A 252 -8.96 -10.07 -17.80
C THR A 252 -7.69 -9.36 -18.28
N LEU A 253 -6.63 -9.40 -17.49
CA LEU A 253 -5.34 -8.83 -17.85
C LEU A 253 -4.78 -9.44 -19.15
N LEU A 254 -4.79 -10.77 -19.27
CA LEU A 254 -4.30 -11.47 -20.45
C LEU A 254 -5.07 -11.10 -21.72
N GLN A 255 -6.41 -11.06 -21.63
CA GLN A 255 -7.28 -10.62 -22.75
C GLN A 255 -6.96 -9.21 -23.19
N MET A 256 -6.81 -8.25 -22.25
CA MET A 256 -6.44 -6.86 -22.55
C MET A 256 -5.06 -6.72 -23.19
N MET A 257 -4.16 -7.66 -22.90
CA MET A 257 -2.83 -7.71 -23.50
C MET A 257 -2.74 -8.57 -24.78
N GLY A 258 -3.89 -9.02 -25.32
CA GLY A 258 -3.98 -9.77 -26.56
C GLY A 258 -3.48 -11.22 -26.45
N ARG A 259 -3.57 -11.82 -25.25
CA ARG A 259 -3.21 -13.22 -24.98
C ARG A 259 -4.46 -14.05 -24.75
N GLU A 260 -4.34 -15.37 -24.92
CA GLU A 260 -5.40 -16.29 -24.54
C GLU A 260 -5.63 -16.23 -23.00
N PRO A 261 -6.88 -16.29 -22.52
CA PRO A 261 -7.20 -16.11 -21.09
C PRO A 261 -6.52 -17.12 -20.17
N ASP A 262 -6.21 -18.32 -20.65
CA ASP A 262 -5.59 -19.40 -19.88
C ASP A 262 -4.10 -19.60 -20.20
N ASP A 263 -3.44 -18.62 -20.84
CA ASP A 263 -2.01 -18.68 -21.17
C ASP A 263 -1.14 -18.29 -19.96
N PHE A 264 -1.22 -19.07 -18.89
CA PHE A 264 -0.42 -18.93 -17.67
C PHE A 264 -0.05 -20.29 -17.07
N ASP A 265 0.86 -20.32 -16.11
CA ASP A 265 1.21 -21.52 -15.36
C ASP A 265 0.66 -21.42 -13.93
N HIS A 266 0.15 -22.54 -13.41
CA HIS A 266 -0.11 -22.67 -11.97
C HIS A 266 1.20 -22.94 -11.23
N VAL A 267 1.39 -22.27 -10.08
CA VAL A 267 2.51 -22.49 -9.17
C VAL A 267 1.97 -22.91 -7.79
N THR A 268 2.84 -23.49 -6.96
CA THR A 268 2.49 -23.90 -5.60
C THR A 268 1.92 -22.71 -4.81
N ASP A 269 0.80 -22.96 -4.12
CA ASP A 269 0.17 -21.92 -3.29
C ASP A 269 1.01 -21.56 -2.07
N ARG A 270 0.75 -20.40 -1.50
CA ARG A 270 1.39 -19.92 -0.27
C ARG A 270 0.88 -20.69 0.93
N VAL A 271 1.75 -20.91 1.90
CA VAL A 271 1.34 -21.38 3.23
C VAL A 271 0.57 -20.24 3.92
N GLY A 272 -0.62 -20.54 4.44
CA GLY A 272 -1.48 -19.54 5.11
C GLY A 272 -2.00 -18.45 4.16
N HIS A 273 -2.26 -18.79 2.90
CA HIS A 273 -2.78 -17.84 1.92
C HIS A 273 -4.25 -17.55 2.22
N ASP A 274 -4.54 -16.35 2.68
CA ASP A 274 -5.87 -15.88 3.02
C ASP A 274 -6.86 -16.04 1.85
N LEU A 275 -8.06 -16.50 2.14
CA LEU A 275 -9.06 -16.86 1.14
C LEU A 275 -9.74 -15.63 0.54
N ARG A 276 -10.23 -14.71 1.40
CA ARG A 276 -10.99 -13.55 0.94
C ARG A 276 -10.79 -12.35 1.84
N TYR A 277 -10.58 -11.19 1.22
CA TYR A 277 -10.67 -9.89 1.86
C TYR A 277 -11.85 -9.11 1.29
N ALA A 278 -12.63 -8.53 2.20
CA ALA A 278 -13.69 -7.59 1.86
C ALA A 278 -13.88 -6.63 3.03
N ILE A 279 -13.84 -5.35 2.77
CA ILE A 279 -14.01 -4.31 3.80
C ILE A 279 -15.21 -3.42 3.47
N ASP A 280 -15.82 -2.86 4.53
CA ASP A 280 -16.98 -1.96 4.42
C ASP A 280 -16.52 -0.50 4.55
N PRO A 281 -16.53 0.30 3.47
CA PRO A 281 -16.11 1.69 3.50
C PRO A 281 -17.22 2.66 3.93
N SER A 282 -18.36 2.19 4.41
CA SER A 282 -19.57 3.01 4.66
C SER A 282 -19.31 4.17 5.62
N LEU A 283 -18.43 4.00 6.61
CA LEU A 283 -18.08 5.08 7.52
C LEU A 283 -17.34 6.21 6.79
N LEU A 284 -16.38 5.88 5.93
CA LEU A 284 -15.65 6.86 5.12
C LEU A 284 -16.61 7.61 4.19
N TYR A 285 -17.53 6.91 3.54
CA TYR A 285 -18.52 7.51 2.65
C TYR A 285 -19.46 8.47 3.40
N SER A 286 -20.03 8.01 4.50
CA SER A 286 -21.04 8.78 5.23
C SER A 286 -20.45 9.93 6.06
N GLU A 287 -19.30 9.74 6.71
CA GLU A 287 -18.71 10.75 7.58
C GLU A 287 -17.91 11.79 6.79
N LEU A 288 -17.16 11.37 5.76
CA LEU A 288 -16.26 12.25 5.03
C LEU A 288 -16.77 12.61 3.62
N TYR A 289 -17.92 12.09 3.18
CA TYR A 289 -18.49 12.33 1.85
C TYR A 289 -17.47 12.04 0.73
N TRP A 290 -16.69 10.96 0.92
CA TRP A 290 -15.75 10.49 -0.07
C TRP A 290 -16.35 9.30 -0.84
N ALA A 291 -16.03 9.20 -2.13
CA ALA A 291 -16.35 8.04 -2.96
C ALA A 291 -15.23 7.83 -3.99
N PRO A 292 -14.94 6.58 -4.40
CA PRO A 292 -13.97 6.31 -5.44
C PRO A 292 -14.43 6.85 -6.79
N LYS A 293 -13.47 7.24 -7.63
CA LYS A 293 -13.72 7.69 -9.02
C LYS A 293 -13.50 6.56 -10.03
N HIS A 294 -12.52 5.68 -9.78
CA HIS A 294 -12.21 4.52 -10.61
C HIS A 294 -13.07 3.32 -10.19
N THR A 295 -14.36 3.37 -10.54
CA THR A 295 -15.31 2.30 -10.20
C THR A 295 -15.35 1.18 -11.23
N ASP A 296 -14.82 1.42 -12.45
CA ASP A 296 -14.62 0.40 -13.48
C ASP A 296 -13.19 -0.16 -13.36
N PHE A 297 -13.10 -1.38 -12.82
CA PHE A 297 -11.81 -2.07 -12.65
C PHE A 297 -11.09 -2.29 -13.99
N GLU A 298 -11.82 -2.58 -15.07
CA GLU A 298 -11.21 -2.85 -16.37
C GLU A 298 -10.60 -1.57 -16.96
N GLU A 299 -11.23 -0.42 -16.78
CA GLU A 299 -10.66 0.87 -17.17
C GLU A 299 -9.38 1.14 -16.39
N GLY A 300 -9.40 1.05 -15.06
CA GLY A 300 -8.21 1.26 -14.23
C GLY A 300 -7.08 0.24 -14.52
N LEU A 301 -7.44 -1.02 -14.82
CA LEU A 301 -6.46 -2.04 -15.21
C LEU A 301 -5.82 -1.72 -16.57
N ARG A 302 -6.59 -1.21 -17.54
CA ARG A 302 -6.09 -0.78 -18.85
C ARG A 302 -5.09 0.36 -18.68
N ASP A 303 -5.43 1.38 -17.91
CA ASP A 303 -4.54 2.51 -17.63
C ASP A 303 -3.25 2.04 -16.96
N THR A 304 -3.36 1.08 -16.03
CA THR A 304 -2.20 0.45 -15.39
C THR A 304 -1.33 -0.27 -16.42
N ILE A 305 -1.90 -1.10 -17.30
CA ILE A 305 -1.16 -1.81 -18.35
C ILE A 305 -0.45 -0.81 -19.27
N ASP A 306 -1.12 0.25 -19.69
CA ASP A 306 -0.57 1.26 -20.59
C ASP A 306 0.55 2.06 -19.91
N TRP A 307 0.44 2.31 -18.59
CA TRP A 307 1.54 2.90 -17.84
C TRP A 307 2.79 2.01 -17.84
N TYR A 308 2.64 0.68 -17.58
CA TYR A 308 3.79 -0.24 -17.61
C TYR A 308 4.41 -0.35 -19.01
N ARG A 309 3.61 -0.30 -20.08
CA ARG A 309 4.12 -0.24 -21.47
C ARG A 309 4.95 1.02 -21.73
N ALA A 310 4.47 2.16 -21.26
CA ALA A 310 5.13 3.45 -21.48
C ALA A 310 6.37 3.66 -20.59
N ASN A 311 6.48 2.96 -19.47
CA ASN A 311 7.51 3.18 -18.46
C ASN A 311 8.46 1.97 -18.28
N GLU A 312 8.85 1.32 -19.37
CA GLU A 312 9.73 0.13 -19.34
C GLU A 312 11.07 0.43 -18.64
N SER A 313 11.64 1.60 -18.84
CA SER A 313 12.89 2.03 -18.19
C SER A 313 12.81 2.07 -16.67
N TRP A 314 11.61 2.29 -16.12
CA TRP A 314 11.39 2.31 -14.68
C TRP A 314 11.39 0.90 -14.07
N TRP A 315 10.67 -0.06 -14.65
CA TRP A 315 10.51 -1.39 -14.05
C TRP A 315 11.50 -2.44 -14.56
N ARG A 316 12.04 -2.30 -15.80
CA ARG A 316 12.93 -3.30 -16.40
C ARG A 316 14.18 -3.61 -15.55
N PRO A 317 14.88 -2.62 -14.97
CA PRO A 317 16.09 -2.89 -14.18
C PRO A 317 15.90 -3.81 -12.97
N VAL A 318 14.69 -3.82 -12.39
CA VAL A 318 14.37 -4.63 -11.19
C VAL A 318 13.65 -5.94 -11.51
N LYS A 319 13.19 -6.12 -12.76
CA LYS A 319 12.39 -7.29 -13.14
C LYS A 319 13.16 -8.60 -13.04
N ASP A 320 14.36 -8.66 -13.53
CA ASP A 320 15.13 -9.90 -13.56
C ASP A 320 15.54 -10.35 -12.14
N ALA A 321 15.87 -9.42 -11.26
CA ALA A 321 16.15 -9.71 -9.84
C ALA A 321 14.91 -10.25 -9.11
N ALA A 322 13.74 -9.66 -9.35
CA ALA A 322 12.48 -10.13 -8.78
C ALA A 322 12.14 -11.56 -9.25
N GLU A 323 12.28 -11.86 -10.55
CA GLU A 323 12.00 -13.20 -11.07
C GLU A 323 13.03 -14.25 -10.60
N ALA A 324 14.32 -13.88 -10.47
CA ALA A 324 15.33 -14.78 -9.92
C ALA A 324 15.00 -15.19 -8.47
N ARG A 325 14.50 -14.26 -7.66
CA ARG A 325 14.04 -14.55 -6.29
C ARG A 325 12.84 -15.52 -6.28
N TYR A 326 11.84 -15.31 -7.15
CA TYR A 326 10.70 -16.22 -7.26
C TYR A 326 11.12 -17.63 -7.70
N GLN A 327 12.09 -17.74 -8.62
CA GLN A 327 12.62 -19.03 -9.02
C GLN A 327 13.31 -19.77 -7.87
N GLN A 328 14.05 -19.07 -7.01
CA GLN A 328 14.66 -19.66 -5.79
C GLN A 328 13.60 -20.18 -4.81
N LEU A 329 12.44 -19.51 -4.75
CA LEU A 329 11.30 -19.93 -3.93
C LEU A 329 10.43 -21.03 -4.60
N GLY A 330 10.80 -21.49 -5.82
CA GLY A 330 10.01 -22.48 -6.57
C GLY A 330 8.66 -21.94 -7.11
N ARG A 331 8.60 -20.65 -7.36
CA ARG A 331 7.34 -19.93 -7.69
C ARG A 331 7.40 -19.14 -8.98
#